data_483442cf16776067fdca79b202455ffb
#
_entry.id   483442cf16776067fdca79b202455ffb
#
_cell.length_a   1.000
_cell.length_b   1.000
_cell.length_c   1.000
_cell.angle_alpha   90.00
_cell.angle_beta   90.00
_cell.angle_gamma   90.00
#
_symmetry.space_group_name_H-M   'P 1'
#
loop_
_entity.id
_entity.type
_entity.pdbx_description
1 polymer ?
#
loop_
_entity_poly.entity_id
_entity_poly.type
_entity_poly.pdbx_seq_one_letter_code
_entity_poly.pdbx_strand_id
1 'polypeptide(L)'
;MTIIRAWFLSGSQPEIKSPADRFKMSIFGAMGKNGQLITLENETFDAGTFRLFLEKLLRDAQTGRKEDGKKKKILLILDNARYHHAKILQTWLNEVSDLLELFFLPPYSPDLNPIEMLWKKTGRNVTHNRFFSSLQELCYDLKQYWGQFGKPNQELMKLSAFI
;
A
#
# COMPACT_ATOMS: atom_id res chain seq x y z
N MET A 1 -2.04 13.80 -11.61
CA MET A 1 -0.84 13.43 -12.40
C MET A 1 0.37 14.10 -11.76
N THR A 2 1.44 13.36 -11.54
CA THR A 2 2.72 13.91 -11.07
C THR A 2 3.66 13.99 -12.26
N ILE A 3 4.12 15.19 -12.60
CA ILE A 3 5.10 15.42 -13.66
C ILE A 3 6.48 15.39 -13.02
N ILE A 4 7.37 14.54 -13.54
CA ILE A 4 8.77 14.50 -13.14
C ILE A 4 9.65 14.95 -14.29
N ARG A 5 10.83 15.47 -13.96
CA ARG A 5 11.83 15.80 -14.97
C ARG A 5 12.28 14.55 -15.72
N ALA A 6 12.37 14.64 -17.02
CA ALA A 6 12.86 13.57 -17.90
C ALA A 6 13.77 14.17 -18.96
N TRP A 7 14.61 13.33 -19.59
CA TRP A 7 15.44 13.71 -20.71
C TRP A 7 14.67 13.52 -22.00
N PHE A 8 14.68 14.53 -22.84
CA PHE A 8 14.06 14.53 -24.17
C PHE A 8 15.07 14.98 -25.22
N LEU A 9 14.82 14.64 -26.47
CA LEU A 9 15.64 15.15 -27.57
C LEU A 9 15.59 16.69 -27.58
N SER A 10 16.73 17.32 -27.82
CA SER A 10 16.82 18.78 -27.92
C SER A 10 15.85 19.29 -29.01
N GLY A 11 15.07 20.30 -28.66
CA GLY A 11 14.05 20.85 -29.56
C GLY A 11 12.67 20.15 -29.50
N SER A 12 12.53 19.02 -28.80
CA SER A 12 11.22 18.40 -28.57
C SER A 12 10.49 19.05 -27.41
N GLN A 13 9.17 19.27 -27.57
CA GLN A 13 8.26 19.72 -26.50
C GLN A 13 7.21 18.62 -26.27
N PRO A 14 7.49 17.62 -25.41
CA PRO A 14 6.54 16.56 -25.18
C PRO A 14 5.31 17.10 -24.45
N GLU A 15 4.15 16.92 -25.03
CA GLU A 15 2.88 17.25 -24.42
C GLU A 15 2.31 16.02 -23.71
N ILE A 16 1.94 16.19 -22.44
CA ILE A 16 1.22 15.16 -21.67
C ILE A 16 -0.21 15.68 -21.46
N LYS A 17 -1.17 14.97 -22.02
CA LYS A 17 -2.59 15.26 -21.77
C LYS A 17 -2.87 15.21 -20.27
N SER A 18 -3.59 16.20 -19.76
CA SER A 18 -4.08 16.20 -18.37
C SER A 18 -5.59 16.04 -18.38
N PRO A 19 -6.17 15.12 -17.60
CA PRO A 19 -7.61 15.03 -17.47
C PRO A 19 -8.15 16.32 -16.83
N ALA A 20 -9.32 16.76 -17.28
CA ALA A 20 -10.02 17.90 -16.69
C ALA A 20 -10.37 17.62 -15.21
N ASP A 21 -10.73 16.38 -14.92
CA ASP A 21 -11.02 15.90 -13.57
C ASP A 21 -9.83 15.17 -12.93
N ARG A 22 -9.59 15.46 -11.66
CA ARG A 22 -8.55 14.75 -10.86
C ARG A 22 -9.18 13.50 -10.26
N PHE A 23 -8.81 12.34 -10.75
CA PHE A 23 -9.14 11.09 -10.08
C PHE A 23 -8.50 11.02 -8.71
N LYS A 24 -9.30 10.64 -7.71
CA LYS A 24 -8.82 10.38 -6.34
C LYS A 24 -9.14 8.94 -5.98
N MET A 25 -8.17 8.26 -5.45
CA MET A 25 -8.30 6.91 -4.93
C MET A 25 -7.41 6.76 -3.72
N SER A 26 -7.93 6.15 -2.70
CA SER A 26 -7.21 5.81 -1.47
C SER A 26 -6.74 4.35 -1.55
N ILE A 27 -5.49 4.09 -1.21
CA ILE A 27 -4.90 2.76 -1.28
C ILE A 27 -4.26 2.43 0.05
N PHE A 28 -4.80 1.44 0.74
CA PHE A 28 -4.12 0.80 1.85
C PHE A 28 -3.18 -0.27 1.32
N GLY A 29 -2.03 -0.43 1.95
CA GLY A 29 -1.10 -1.48 1.60
C GLY A 29 -0.32 -1.97 2.80
N ALA A 30 0.00 -3.25 2.80
CA ALA A 30 0.94 -3.86 3.74
C ALA A 30 1.94 -4.74 2.97
N MET A 31 3.20 -4.59 3.33
CA MET A 31 4.29 -5.37 2.75
C MET A 31 4.82 -6.34 3.81
N GLY A 32 4.73 -7.64 3.53
CA GLY A 32 5.29 -8.66 4.39
C GLY A 32 6.82 -8.75 4.29
N LYS A 33 7.48 -9.24 5.35
CA LYS A 33 8.93 -9.48 5.38
C LYS A 33 9.41 -10.40 4.23
N ASN A 34 8.53 -11.25 3.71
CA ASN A 34 8.78 -12.09 2.55
C ASN A 34 8.59 -11.36 1.20
N GLY A 35 8.34 -10.06 1.20
CA GLY A 35 8.08 -9.26 0.01
C GLY A 35 6.69 -9.46 -0.61
N GLN A 36 5.76 -10.10 0.10
CA GLN A 36 4.37 -10.16 -0.34
C GLN A 36 3.67 -8.84 -0.08
N LEU A 37 2.94 -8.34 -1.08
CA LEU A 37 2.14 -7.13 -0.99
C LEU A 37 0.66 -7.49 -0.90
N ILE A 38 -0.03 -6.86 0.05
CA ILE A 38 -1.50 -6.91 0.18
C ILE A 38 -2.01 -5.47 0.07
N THR A 39 -2.93 -5.20 -0.86
CA THR A 39 -3.52 -3.88 -1.07
C THR A 39 -5.03 -3.92 -0.96
N LEU A 40 -5.62 -2.78 -0.59
CA LEU A 40 -7.05 -2.49 -0.70
C LEU A 40 -7.23 -1.08 -1.23
N GLU A 41 -7.91 -0.97 -2.37
CA GLU A 41 -8.33 0.31 -2.93
C GLU A 41 -9.69 0.71 -2.35
N ASN A 42 -9.85 2.00 -2.04
CA ASN A 42 -11.11 2.57 -1.59
C ASN A 42 -11.21 4.06 -2.01
N GLU A 43 -12.38 4.65 -1.86
CA GLU A 43 -12.59 6.08 -2.14
C GLU A 43 -12.03 6.96 -1.03
N THR A 44 -12.07 6.49 0.21
CA THR A 44 -11.69 7.26 1.40
C THR A 44 -10.67 6.57 2.28
N PHE A 45 -9.92 7.37 3.04
CA PHE A 45 -9.12 6.94 4.19
C PHE A 45 -9.88 7.26 5.47
N ASP A 46 -10.55 6.28 6.04
CA ASP A 46 -11.24 6.38 7.33
C ASP A 46 -11.09 5.10 8.16
N ALA A 47 -11.59 5.12 9.39
CA ALA A 47 -11.46 3.99 10.30
C ALA A 47 -12.23 2.74 9.84
N GLY A 48 -13.35 2.91 9.13
CA GLY A 48 -14.13 1.80 8.60
C GLY A 48 -13.41 1.09 7.47
N THR A 49 -12.89 1.87 6.51
CA THR A 49 -12.11 1.34 5.38
C THR A 49 -10.79 0.75 5.83
N PHE A 50 -10.15 1.34 6.86
CA PHE A 50 -8.96 0.75 7.48
C PHE A 50 -9.27 -0.60 8.15
N ARG A 51 -10.40 -0.73 8.85
CA ARG A 51 -10.83 -2.01 9.40
C ARG A 51 -11.00 -3.08 8.31
N LEU A 52 -11.68 -2.74 7.20
CA LEU A 52 -11.82 -3.67 6.05
C LEU A 52 -10.45 -4.12 5.51
N PHE A 53 -9.48 -3.20 5.46
CA PHE A 53 -8.12 -3.54 5.09
C PHE A 53 -7.46 -4.52 6.08
N LEU A 54 -7.61 -4.30 7.39
CA LEU A 54 -7.08 -5.21 8.42
C LEU A 54 -7.74 -6.60 8.36
N GLU A 55 -9.03 -6.68 8.12
CA GLU A 55 -9.75 -7.94 7.92
C GLU A 55 -9.23 -8.69 6.68
N LYS A 56 -9.00 -7.97 5.58
CA LYS A 56 -8.35 -8.53 4.38
C LYS A 56 -6.93 -9.01 4.68
N LEU A 57 -6.14 -8.22 5.39
CA LEU A 57 -4.78 -8.57 5.80
C LEU A 57 -4.76 -9.87 6.63
N LEU A 58 -5.64 -9.99 7.62
CA LEU A 58 -5.76 -11.21 8.43
C LEU A 58 -6.10 -12.44 7.59
N ARG A 59 -7.03 -12.31 6.66
CA ARG A 59 -7.42 -13.39 5.76
C ARG A 59 -6.28 -13.80 4.82
N ASP A 60 -5.69 -12.84 4.12
CA ASP A 60 -4.74 -13.10 3.04
C ASP A 60 -3.36 -13.51 3.57
N ALA A 61 -2.93 -12.95 4.73
CA ALA A 61 -1.66 -13.30 5.35
C ALA A 61 -1.69 -14.65 6.08
N GLN A 62 -2.86 -15.10 6.54
CA GLN A 62 -2.99 -16.38 7.26
C GLN A 62 -3.05 -17.60 6.33
N THR A 63 -3.40 -17.41 5.06
CA THR A 63 -3.55 -18.52 4.10
C THR A 63 -2.24 -19.30 3.85
N GLY A 64 -1.08 -18.77 4.23
CA GLY A 64 0.23 -19.42 4.07
C GLY A 64 0.95 -19.82 5.37
N ARG A 65 0.34 -19.60 6.55
CA ARG A 65 1.05 -19.70 7.84
C ARG A 65 0.51 -20.83 8.73
N LYS A 66 0.61 -22.05 8.28
CA LYS A 66 0.42 -23.23 9.13
C LYS A 66 1.79 -23.81 9.46
N GLU A 67 2.36 -23.43 10.61
CA GLU A 67 3.36 -24.22 11.29
C GLU A 67 2.73 -24.70 12.60
N ASP A 68 2.71 -26.01 12.82
CA ASP A 68 2.29 -26.72 14.05
C ASP A 68 0.89 -26.40 14.59
N GLY A 69 -0.08 -26.09 13.72
CA GLY A 69 -1.46 -25.80 14.13
C GLY A 69 -1.66 -24.48 14.87
N LYS A 70 -0.60 -23.72 15.15
CA LYS A 70 -0.67 -22.41 15.82
C LYS A 70 -0.72 -21.29 14.81
N LYS A 71 -1.75 -20.42 14.90
CA LYS A 71 -1.82 -19.18 14.13
C LYS A 71 -0.71 -18.23 14.61
N LYS A 72 0.20 -17.82 13.71
CA LYS A 72 1.21 -16.81 14.04
C LYS A 72 0.54 -15.43 14.08
N LYS A 73 0.76 -14.67 15.15
CA LYS A 73 0.33 -13.30 15.30
C LYS A 73 1.01 -12.40 14.26
N ILE A 74 0.23 -11.53 13.62
CA ILE A 74 0.73 -10.51 12.71
C ILE A 74 1.10 -9.28 13.52
N LEU A 75 2.34 -8.82 13.41
CA LEU A 75 2.77 -7.52 13.87
C LEU A 75 2.73 -6.57 12.68
N LEU A 76 1.79 -5.62 12.67
CA LEU A 76 1.66 -4.61 11.64
C LEU A 76 2.30 -3.30 12.09
N ILE A 77 3.37 -2.90 11.41
CA ILE A 77 4.05 -1.63 11.63
C ILE A 77 3.42 -0.59 10.71
N LEU A 78 3.00 0.56 11.24
CA LEU A 78 2.27 1.59 10.51
C LEU A 78 2.57 2.99 11.04
N ASP A 79 2.21 4.00 10.28
CA ASP A 79 2.31 5.41 10.67
C ASP A 79 1.23 5.81 11.69
N ASN A 80 1.32 7.04 12.18
CA ASN A 80 0.41 7.62 13.17
C ASN A 80 -0.80 8.36 12.57
N ALA A 81 -1.36 7.90 11.46
CA ALA A 81 -2.56 8.53 10.92
C ALA A 81 -3.74 8.47 11.90
N ARG A 82 -4.49 9.58 12.00
CA ARG A 82 -5.55 9.73 13.01
C ARG A 82 -6.60 8.62 12.99
N TYR A 83 -6.97 8.12 11.82
CA TYR A 83 -7.98 7.06 11.68
C TYR A 83 -7.50 5.71 12.23
N HIS A 84 -6.18 5.47 12.37
CA HIS A 84 -5.64 4.29 13.02
C HIS A 84 -5.96 4.22 14.52
N HIS A 85 -6.16 5.36 15.15
CA HIS A 85 -6.46 5.49 16.58
C HIS A 85 -7.96 5.66 16.88
N ALA A 86 -8.84 5.50 15.89
CA ALA A 86 -10.27 5.70 16.08
C ALA A 86 -10.86 4.71 17.09
N LYS A 87 -11.67 5.22 18.01
CA LYS A 87 -12.29 4.40 19.08
C LYS A 87 -13.09 3.21 18.55
N ILE A 88 -13.73 3.37 17.39
CA ILE A 88 -14.51 2.30 16.75
C ILE A 88 -13.65 1.06 16.40
N LEU A 89 -12.35 1.22 16.24
CA LEU A 89 -11.42 0.11 15.97
C LEU A 89 -11.04 -0.66 17.24
N GLN A 90 -11.05 -0.01 18.40
CA GLN A 90 -10.48 -0.57 19.63
C GLN A 90 -11.20 -1.86 20.07
N THR A 91 -12.52 -1.89 20.01
CA THR A 91 -13.30 -3.08 20.36
C THR A 91 -12.90 -4.26 19.48
N TRP A 92 -12.88 -4.05 18.17
CA TRP A 92 -12.52 -5.09 17.22
C TRP A 92 -11.04 -5.51 17.34
N LEU A 93 -10.12 -4.57 17.57
CA LEU A 93 -8.69 -4.87 17.78
C LEU A 93 -8.48 -5.74 19.03
N ASN A 94 -9.27 -5.52 20.09
CA ASN A 94 -9.25 -6.38 21.27
C ASN A 94 -9.72 -7.81 20.96
N GLU A 95 -10.77 -7.97 20.14
CA GLU A 95 -11.28 -9.28 19.70
C GLU A 95 -10.24 -10.07 18.88
N VAL A 96 -9.42 -9.39 18.10
CA VAL A 96 -8.39 -10.02 17.24
C VAL A 96 -6.97 -9.92 17.80
N SER A 97 -6.82 -9.55 19.07
CA SER A 97 -5.51 -9.29 19.71
C SER A 97 -4.55 -10.48 19.70
N ASP A 98 -5.07 -11.70 19.65
CA ASP A 98 -4.27 -12.92 19.49
C ASP A 98 -3.72 -13.12 18.06
N LEU A 99 -4.31 -12.42 17.06
CA LEU A 99 -4.00 -12.57 15.65
C LEU A 99 -3.25 -11.37 15.07
N LEU A 100 -3.50 -10.17 15.61
CA LEU A 100 -2.98 -8.91 15.09
C LEU A 100 -2.55 -7.99 16.24
N GLU A 101 -1.40 -7.35 16.05
CA GLU A 101 -0.91 -6.27 16.90
C GLU A 101 -0.45 -5.12 16.02
N LEU A 102 -0.86 -3.90 16.40
CA LEU A 102 -0.46 -2.68 15.72
C LEU A 102 0.73 -2.04 16.45
N PHE A 103 1.79 -1.75 15.71
CA PHE A 103 2.97 -1.05 16.21
C PHE A 103 3.13 0.27 15.44
N PHE A 104 3.07 1.39 16.15
CA PHE A 104 3.11 2.71 15.52
C PHE A 104 4.54 3.25 15.42
N LEU A 105 4.91 3.70 14.22
CA LEU A 105 6.15 4.40 13.99
C LEU A 105 6.15 5.77 14.70
N PRO A 106 7.33 6.34 15.01
CA PRO A 106 7.40 7.70 15.51
C PRO A 106 6.72 8.69 14.54
N PRO A 107 6.14 9.78 15.05
CA PRO A 107 5.58 10.81 14.19
C PRO A 107 6.63 11.34 13.20
N TYR A 108 6.17 11.71 12.00
CA TYR A 108 7.00 12.30 10.94
C TYR A 108 8.20 11.45 10.49
N SER A 109 8.09 10.12 10.56
CA SER A 109 9.16 9.19 10.19
C SER A 109 8.81 8.30 8.99
N PRO A 110 8.48 8.87 7.81
CA PRO A 110 8.12 8.07 6.63
C PRO A 110 9.29 7.22 6.12
N ASP A 111 10.54 7.63 6.39
CA ASP A 111 11.73 6.89 5.97
C ASP A 111 11.90 5.55 6.71
N LEU A 112 11.23 5.40 7.86
CA LEU A 112 11.17 4.14 8.60
C LEU A 112 10.07 3.20 8.08
N ASN A 113 9.24 3.65 7.14
CA ASN A 113 8.18 2.83 6.56
C ASN A 113 8.55 2.35 5.15
N PRO A 114 8.98 1.09 4.98
CA PRO A 114 9.45 0.59 3.69
C PRO A 114 8.41 0.66 2.57
N ILE A 115 7.12 0.66 2.90
CA ILE A 115 6.07 0.75 1.91
C ILE A 115 6.08 2.09 1.16
N GLU A 116 6.63 3.15 1.75
CA GLU A 116 6.80 4.44 1.10
C GLU A 116 7.73 4.35 -0.12
N MET A 117 8.75 3.49 -0.05
CA MET A 117 9.63 3.22 -1.19
C MET A 117 8.87 2.50 -2.31
N LEU A 118 7.97 1.58 -1.96
CA LEU A 118 7.10 0.94 -2.93
C LEU A 118 6.14 1.94 -3.59
N TRP A 119 5.55 2.86 -2.82
CA TRP A 119 4.69 3.91 -3.38
C TRP A 119 5.46 4.83 -4.34
N LYS A 120 6.67 5.24 -3.98
CA LYS A 120 7.56 6.00 -4.88
C LYS A 120 7.87 5.23 -6.17
N LYS A 121 8.12 3.92 -6.06
CA LYS A 121 8.37 3.05 -7.20
C LYS A 121 7.12 2.86 -8.07
N THR A 122 5.96 2.63 -7.46
CA THR A 122 4.67 2.58 -8.16
C THR A 122 4.42 3.88 -8.92
N GLY A 123 4.65 5.03 -8.28
CA GLY A 123 4.55 6.33 -8.94
C GLY A 123 5.37 6.40 -10.22
N ARG A 124 6.65 6.03 -10.14
CA ARG A 124 7.57 6.08 -11.30
C ARG A 124 7.17 5.13 -12.43
N ASN A 125 6.71 3.93 -12.09
CA ASN A 125 6.46 2.88 -13.09
C ASN A 125 5.05 2.94 -13.68
N VAL A 126 4.08 3.48 -12.94
CA VAL A 126 2.67 3.43 -13.34
C VAL A 126 2.09 4.81 -13.61
N THR A 127 2.31 5.80 -12.73
CA THR A 127 1.52 7.04 -12.79
C THR A 127 2.28 8.28 -13.26
N HIS A 128 3.62 8.33 -13.11
CA HIS A 128 4.38 9.51 -13.51
C HIS A 128 4.40 9.65 -15.04
N ASN A 129 4.19 10.87 -15.51
CA ASN A 129 4.21 11.22 -16.94
C ASN A 129 3.24 10.37 -17.80
N ARG A 130 2.19 9.82 -17.20
CA ARG A 130 1.16 9.06 -17.90
C ARG A 130 -0.20 9.73 -17.75
N PHE A 131 -0.95 9.73 -18.85
CA PHE A 131 -2.35 10.13 -18.90
C PHE A 131 -3.22 8.89 -18.74
N PHE A 132 -4.26 9.01 -17.92
CA PHE A 132 -5.32 8.01 -17.78
C PHE A 132 -6.65 8.64 -18.17
N SER A 133 -7.38 7.97 -19.03
CA SER A 133 -8.68 8.42 -19.51
C SER A 133 -9.79 8.23 -18.47
N SER A 134 -9.59 7.32 -17.53
CA SER A 134 -10.56 7.00 -16.48
C SER A 134 -9.86 6.48 -15.20
N LEU A 135 -10.60 6.51 -14.07
CA LEU A 135 -10.16 5.89 -12.83
C LEU A 135 -10.00 4.36 -12.98
N GLN A 136 -10.86 3.74 -13.79
CA GLN A 136 -10.82 2.31 -14.06
C GLN A 136 -9.50 1.90 -14.75
N GLU A 137 -9.04 2.68 -15.71
CA GLU A 137 -7.77 2.45 -16.40
C GLU A 137 -6.60 2.55 -15.42
N LEU A 138 -6.58 3.58 -14.57
CA LEU A 138 -5.57 3.72 -13.51
C LEU A 138 -5.59 2.52 -12.56
N CYS A 139 -6.77 2.12 -12.08
CA CYS A 139 -6.91 0.96 -11.18
C CYS A 139 -6.43 -0.33 -11.84
N TYR A 140 -6.74 -0.53 -13.12
CA TYR A 140 -6.28 -1.70 -13.86
C TYR A 140 -4.75 -1.77 -13.94
N ASP A 141 -4.09 -0.68 -14.32
CA ASP A 141 -2.64 -0.64 -14.44
C ASP A 141 -1.94 -0.82 -13.08
N LEU A 142 -2.49 -0.23 -12.01
CA LEU A 142 -1.99 -0.44 -10.65
C LEU A 142 -2.11 -1.92 -10.24
N LYS A 143 -3.25 -2.56 -10.51
CA LYS A 143 -3.47 -3.98 -10.20
C LYS A 143 -2.53 -4.88 -10.98
N GLN A 144 -2.31 -4.60 -12.26
CA GLN A 144 -1.33 -5.34 -13.07
C GLN A 144 0.08 -5.21 -12.49
N TYR A 145 0.48 -3.99 -12.14
CA TYR A 145 1.79 -3.75 -11.55
C TYR A 145 1.96 -4.44 -10.18
N TRP A 146 0.96 -4.35 -9.30
CA TRP A 146 1.04 -4.98 -7.97
C TRP A 146 0.80 -6.48 -7.99
N GLY A 147 0.15 -7.02 -9.01
CA GLY A 147 -0.10 -8.45 -9.17
C GLY A 147 1.18 -9.30 -9.11
N GLN A 148 2.31 -8.75 -9.58
CA GLN A 148 3.62 -9.40 -9.49
C GLN A 148 4.13 -9.57 -8.05
N PHE A 149 3.59 -8.80 -7.11
CA PHE A 149 3.98 -8.81 -5.69
C PHE A 149 2.97 -9.54 -4.78
N GLY A 150 1.93 -10.16 -5.35
CA GLY A 150 0.95 -10.94 -4.59
C GLY A 150 1.51 -12.23 -3.97
N LYS A 151 2.72 -12.64 -4.38
CA LYS A 151 3.50 -13.75 -3.84
C LYS A 151 4.83 -13.25 -3.28
N PRO A 152 5.55 -14.05 -2.47
CA PRO A 152 6.88 -13.69 -1.98
C PRO A 152 7.78 -13.19 -3.11
N ASN A 153 8.39 -12.02 -2.92
CA ASN A 153 9.13 -11.32 -3.96
C ASN A 153 10.45 -10.77 -3.42
N GLN A 154 11.58 -11.17 -4.04
CA GLN A 154 12.91 -10.79 -3.57
C GLN A 154 13.18 -9.28 -3.69
N GLU A 155 12.57 -8.60 -4.65
CA GLU A 155 12.74 -7.17 -4.81
C GLU A 155 12.11 -6.40 -3.66
N LEU A 156 10.89 -6.78 -3.26
CA LEU A 156 10.24 -6.17 -2.08
C LEU A 156 10.90 -6.60 -0.77
N MET A 157 11.42 -7.82 -0.68
CA MET A 157 12.19 -8.25 0.50
C MET A 157 13.38 -7.31 0.79
N LYS A 158 14.07 -6.84 -0.25
CA LYS A 158 15.18 -5.88 -0.10
C LYS A 158 14.72 -4.53 0.46
N LEU A 159 13.49 -4.11 0.17
CA LEU A 159 12.93 -2.88 0.73
C LEU A 159 12.59 -3.02 2.22
N SER A 160 12.23 -4.24 2.67
CA SER A 160 11.90 -4.53 4.06
C SER A 160 13.10 -4.97 4.92
N ALA A 161 14.30 -5.08 4.35
CA ALA A 161 15.50 -5.55 5.05
C ALA A 161 16.06 -4.55 6.08
N PHE A 162 15.50 -3.36 6.17
CA PHE A 162 15.94 -2.29 7.07
C PHE A 162 15.12 -2.20 8.38
N ILE A 163 14.24 -3.17 8.64
CA ILE A 163 13.43 -3.25 9.87
C ILE A 163 13.85 -4.44 10.72
#